data_0f7c399e0b1168c98926767403d73d5f
#
_entry.id   0f7c399e0b1168c98926767403d73d5f
#
_cell.length_a   1.000
_cell.length_b   1.000
_cell.length_c   1.000
_cell.angle_alpha   90.00
_cell.angle_beta   90.00
_cell.angle_gamma   90.00
#
_symmetry.space_group_name_H-M   'P 1'
#
loop_
_entity.id
_entity.type
_entity.pdbx_description
1 polymer ?
#
loop_
_entity_poly.entity_id
_entity_poly.type
_entity_poly.pdbx_seq_one_letter_code
_entity_poly.pdbx_strand_id
1 'polypeptide(L)'
;MSIIKHAVISAAGMGARLGLNMPKCLLKFSGTTIIQHQLELLKDIEDVRIVGGFMEKDVIKVVKSIRSDVVFVRNPHYQDTSNTYSISLATKGLKNPHILVDGDLLINKKSFLEFIDSFDGKNSLVGVTNSSTDDAVYVEIDDKDKVINFNRNVKSKYEWSGIACLNNIIVD
;
A
#
# COMPACT_ATOMS: atom_id res chain seq x y z
N MET A 1 -12.34 14.95 11.94
CA MET A 1 -10.89 14.75 11.73
C MET A 1 -10.68 13.27 11.47
N SER A 2 -9.93 12.90 10.41
CA SER A 2 -9.63 11.50 10.13
C SER A 2 -8.87 10.85 11.29
N ILE A 3 -9.26 9.64 11.65
CA ILE A 3 -8.55 8.82 12.66
C ILE A 3 -7.14 8.46 12.15
N ILE A 4 -6.99 8.35 10.82
CA ILE A 4 -5.74 8.00 10.17
C ILE A 4 -4.92 9.26 9.92
N LYS A 5 -3.73 9.31 10.49
CA LYS A 5 -2.75 10.40 10.32
C LYS A 5 -1.47 9.97 9.62
N HIS A 6 -1.29 8.69 9.42
CA HIS A 6 -0.11 8.10 8.80
C HIS A 6 -0.49 7.26 7.58
N ALA A 7 0.34 7.31 6.55
CA ALA A 7 0.21 6.46 5.38
C ALA A 7 1.56 5.81 5.03
N VAL A 8 1.52 4.58 4.56
CA VAL A 8 2.68 3.85 4.03
C VAL A 8 2.37 3.43 2.60
N ILE A 9 3.20 3.85 1.66
CA ILE A 9 3.15 3.41 0.27
C ILE A 9 4.31 2.44 0.03
N SER A 10 4.00 1.20 -0.34
CA SER A 10 5.02 0.20 -0.68
C SER A 10 5.39 0.27 -2.15
N ALA A 11 6.51 0.91 -2.47
CA ALA A 11 6.96 1.18 -3.84
C ALA A 11 8.38 0.64 -4.14
N ALA A 12 8.86 -0.37 -3.39
CA ALA A 12 10.21 -0.90 -3.52
C ALA A 12 10.39 -1.91 -4.66
N GLY A 13 9.30 -2.50 -5.18
CA GLY A 13 9.33 -3.62 -6.12
C GLY A 13 9.84 -3.28 -7.52
N MET A 14 10.52 -4.24 -8.15
CA MET A 14 11.10 -4.10 -9.48
C MET A 14 10.09 -4.16 -10.63
N GLY A 15 8.88 -4.68 -10.42
CA GLY A 15 7.91 -4.87 -11.49
C GLY A 15 8.37 -5.84 -12.59
N ALA A 16 9.26 -6.79 -12.27
CA ALA A 16 9.93 -7.68 -13.23
C ALA A 16 8.97 -8.39 -14.21
N ARG A 17 7.77 -8.76 -13.75
CA ARG A 17 6.75 -9.42 -14.57
C ARG A 17 6.21 -8.56 -15.72
N LEU A 18 6.28 -7.25 -15.62
CA LEU A 18 5.81 -6.33 -16.67
C LEU A 18 6.88 -6.08 -17.75
N GLY A 19 8.12 -6.55 -17.56
CA GLY A 19 9.22 -6.30 -18.49
C GLY A 19 9.59 -4.81 -18.66
N LEU A 20 9.01 -3.93 -17.82
CA LEU A 20 9.25 -2.50 -17.86
C LEU A 20 10.44 -2.19 -16.96
N ASN A 21 11.48 -1.62 -17.55
CA ASN A 21 12.66 -1.20 -16.77
C ASN A 21 12.41 0.12 -16.04
N MET A 22 11.31 0.16 -15.26
CA MET A 22 10.91 1.32 -14.46
C MET A 22 10.06 0.89 -13.25
N PRO A 23 10.06 1.65 -12.15
CA PRO A 23 9.18 1.40 -11.01
C PRO A 23 7.70 1.46 -11.42
N LYS A 24 6.90 0.48 -11.00
CA LYS A 24 5.47 0.43 -11.31
C LYS A 24 4.71 1.68 -10.88
N CYS A 25 5.08 2.26 -9.72
CA CYS A 25 4.45 3.48 -9.21
C CYS A 25 4.66 4.70 -10.11
N LEU A 26 5.63 4.67 -11.04
CA LEU A 26 5.88 5.71 -12.04
C LEU A 26 5.16 5.46 -13.38
N LEU A 27 4.44 4.35 -13.52
CA LEU A 27 3.58 4.15 -14.69
C LEU A 27 2.52 5.25 -14.76
N LYS A 28 2.25 5.71 -15.99
CA LYS A 28 1.27 6.76 -16.22
C LYS A 28 -0.08 6.19 -16.62
N PHE A 29 -1.12 6.70 -15.98
CA PHE A 29 -2.50 6.51 -16.36
C PHE A 29 -3.14 7.88 -16.62
N SER A 30 -3.69 8.09 -17.80
CA SER A 30 -4.26 9.39 -18.23
C SER A 30 -3.34 10.59 -18.00
N GLY A 31 -2.02 10.40 -18.25
CA GLY A 31 -1.02 11.47 -18.11
C GLY A 31 -0.42 11.66 -16.72
N THR A 32 -1.00 11.05 -15.69
CA THR A 32 -0.57 11.14 -14.28
C THR A 32 0.06 9.84 -13.82
N THR A 33 1.16 9.89 -13.06
CA THR A 33 1.76 8.68 -12.50
C THR A 33 0.91 8.09 -11.37
N ILE A 34 1.01 6.77 -11.16
CA ILE A 34 0.28 6.10 -10.06
C ILE A 34 0.62 6.75 -8.72
N ILE A 35 1.91 6.98 -8.45
CA ILE A 35 2.34 7.62 -7.20
C ILE A 35 1.78 9.03 -7.03
N GLN A 36 1.67 9.81 -8.11
CA GLN A 36 1.07 11.14 -8.08
C GLN A 36 -0.41 11.07 -7.72
N HIS A 37 -1.12 10.11 -8.31
CA HIS A 37 -2.52 9.86 -8.00
C HIS A 37 -2.71 9.48 -6.52
N GLN A 38 -1.86 8.57 -6.00
CA GLN A 38 -1.88 8.16 -4.59
C GLN A 38 -1.59 9.32 -3.64
N LEU A 39 -0.59 10.15 -3.95
CA LEU A 39 -0.26 11.33 -3.14
C LEU A 39 -1.40 12.37 -3.09
N GLU A 40 -2.15 12.52 -4.19
CA GLU A 40 -3.35 13.39 -4.19
C GLU A 40 -4.47 12.81 -3.30
N LEU A 41 -4.67 11.48 -3.29
CA LEU A 41 -5.61 10.83 -2.37
C LEU A 41 -5.20 11.00 -0.90
N LEU A 42 -3.90 11.02 -0.63
CA LEU A 42 -3.31 11.10 0.71
C LEU A 42 -2.96 12.54 1.13
N LYS A 43 -3.43 13.56 0.42
CA LYS A 43 -3.03 14.96 0.65
C LYS A 43 -3.32 15.47 2.06
N ASP A 44 -4.39 14.97 2.68
CA ASP A 44 -4.83 15.37 4.02
C ASP A 44 -4.20 14.49 5.14
N ILE A 45 -3.32 13.54 4.80
CA ILE A 45 -2.57 12.72 5.75
C ILE A 45 -1.28 13.43 6.14
N GLU A 46 -1.04 13.56 7.46
CA GLU A 46 0.08 14.34 8.02
C GLU A 46 1.46 13.68 7.75
N ASP A 47 1.59 12.36 7.97
CA ASP A 47 2.85 11.61 7.80
C ASP A 47 2.67 10.58 6.68
N VAL A 48 3.30 10.83 5.53
CA VAL A 48 3.32 9.90 4.41
C VAL A 48 4.73 9.31 4.28
N ARG A 49 4.83 7.99 4.34
CA ARG A 49 6.07 7.23 4.17
C ARG A 49 6.03 6.42 2.89
N ILE A 50 7.11 6.47 2.13
CA ILE A 50 7.24 5.70 0.89
C ILE A 50 8.44 4.78 1.03
N VAL A 51 8.21 3.47 0.85
CA VAL A 51 9.32 2.51 0.80
C VAL A 51 9.83 2.45 -0.62
N GLY A 52 11.09 2.86 -0.78
CA GLY A 52 11.82 2.79 -2.05
C GLY A 52 12.80 1.61 -2.09
N GLY A 53 13.15 1.20 -3.30
CA GLY A 53 14.13 0.14 -3.57
C GLY A 53 14.62 0.25 -5.01
N PHE A 54 13.96 -0.41 -5.94
CA PHE A 54 14.30 -0.32 -7.36
C PHE A 54 14.15 1.11 -7.89
N MET A 55 15.23 1.64 -8.48
CA MET A 55 15.28 2.99 -9.04
C MET A 55 14.73 4.08 -8.10
N GLU A 56 15.01 3.95 -6.81
CA GLU A 56 14.46 4.85 -5.77
C GLU A 56 14.70 6.33 -6.06
N LYS A 57 15.83 6.69 -6.71
CA LYS A 57 16.15 8.09 -7.03
C LYS A 57 15.11 8.72 -7.96
N ASP A 58 14.58 7.95 -8.92
CA ASP A 58 13.57 8.44 -9.85
C ASP A 58 12.23 8.62 -9.14
N VAL A 59 11.86 7.68 -8.26
CA VAL A 59 10.68 7.79 -7.41
C VAL A 59 10.78 9.03 -6.52
N ILE A 60 11.90 9.22 -5.82
CA ILE A 60 12.16 10.38 -4.96
C ILE A 60 12.03 11.69 -5.74
N LYS A 61 12.59 11.75 -6.95
CA LYS A 61 12.52 12.95 -7.81
C LYS A 61 11.08 13.32 -8.14
N VAL A 62 10.27 12.35 -8.54
CA VAL A 62 8.86 12.58 -8.86
C VAL A 62 8.07 12.97 -7.62
N VAL A 63 8.22 12.23 -6.52
CA VAL A 63 7.50 12.51 -5.28
C VAL A 63 7.82 13.90 -4.74
N LYS A 64 9.09 14.28 -4.68
CA LYS A 64 9.50 15.60 -4.16
C LYS A 64 9.01 16.77 -5.03
N SER A 65 8.72 16.55 -6.31
CA SER A 65 8.10 17.58 -7.15
C SER A 65 6.60 17.81 -6.85
N ILE A 66 5.97 16.88 -6.11
CA ILE A 66 4.55 16.89 -5.77
C ILE A 66 4.35 17.26 -4.29
N ARG A 67 5.10 16.57 -3.41
CA ARG A 67 5.00 16.72 -1.96
C ARG A 67 6.39 16.58 -1.32
N SER A 68 6.86 17.65 -0.66
CA SER A 68 8.22 17.72 -0.11
C SER A 68 8.40 17.07 1.27
N ASP A 69 7.33 16.94 2.05
CA ASP A 69 7.30 16.45 3.44
C ASP A 69 7.19 14.92 3.58
N VAL A 70 7.32 14.18 2.46
CA VAL A 70 7.29 12.71 2.47
C VAL A 70 8.56 12.13 3.08
N VAL A 71 8.40 11.14 3.95
CA VAL A 71 9.50 10.35 4.51
C VAL A 71 9.82 9.18 3.59
N PHE A 72 11.05 9.12 3.10
CA PHE A 72 11.53 7.99 2.30
C PHE A 72 12.21 6.96 3.19
N VAL A 73 11.74 5.71 3.11
CA VAL A 73 12.34 4.57 3.79
C VAL A 73 12.96 3.65 2.74
N ARG A 74 14.26 3.41 2.84
CA ARG A 74 14.96 2.56 1.88
C ARG A 74 14.89 1.10 2.30
N ASN A 75 14.50 0.22 1.36
CA ASN A 75 14.77 -1.21 1.45
C ASN A 75 15.99 -1.56 0.60
N PRO A 76 17.19 -1.73 1.20
CA PRO A 76 18.39 -2.07 0.44
C PRO A 76 18.37 -3.50 -0.11
N HIS A 77 17.50 -4.35 0.41
CA HIS A 77 17.36 -5.77 0.05
C HIS A 77 16.09 -6.05 -0.76
N TYR A 78 15.60 -5.06 -1.51
CA TYR A 78 14.34 -5.15 -2.25
C TYR A 78 14.30 -6.30 -3.27
N GLN A 79 15.44 -6.79 -3.73
CA GLN A 79 15.57 -7.90 -4.67
C GLN A 79 15.27 -9.26 -4.02
N ASP A 80 15.65 -9.40 -2.75
CA ASP A 80 15.68 -10.68 -2.04
C ASP A 80 14.63 -10.76 -0.93
N THR A 81 13.85 -9.68 -0.73
CA THR A 81 12.86 -9.59 0.34
C THR A 81 11.43 -9.41 -0.19
N SER A 82 10.46 -9.78 0.63
CA SER A 82 9.04 -9.64 0.32
C SER A 82 8.55 -8.20 0.48
N ASN A 83 7.35 -7.93 -0.04
CA ASN A 83 6.62 -6.68 0.21
C ASN A 83 6.40 -6.44 1.71
N THR A 84 6.11 -7.51 2.46
CA THR A 84 5.93 -7.45 3.93
C THR A 84 7.16 -6.90 4.64
N TYR A 85 8.36 -7.31 4.22
CA TYR A 85 9.61 -6.75 4.78
C TYR A 85 9.74 -5.25 4.48
N SER A 86 9.43 -4.82 3.27
CA SER A 86 9.42 -3.40 2.91
C SER A 86 8.46 -2.61 3.80
N ILE A 87 7.26 -3.12 4.01
CA ILE A 87 6.24 -2.51 4.87
C ILE A 87 6.75 -2.43 6.31
N SER A 88 7.36 -3.49 6.85
CA SER A 88 7.87 -3.51 8.22
C SER A 88 8.93 -2.44 8.48
N LEU A 89 9.76 -2.11 7.49
CA LEU A 89 10.73 -1.02 7.60
C LEU A 89 10.04 0.34 7.76
N ALA A 90 8.97 0.59 7.02
CA ALA A 90 8.28 1.88 7.04
C ALA A 90 7.34 2.04 8.25
N THR A 91 6.80 0.94 8.75
CA THR A 91 5.91 0.95 9.93
C THR A 91 6.65 0.99 11.25
N LYS A 92 7.97 0.73 11.23
CA LYS A 92 8.80 0.75 12.43
C LYS A 92 8.65 2.07 13.19
N GLY A 93 8.22 1.99 14.44
CA GLY A 93 8.02 3.13 15.33
C GLY A 93 6.71 3.90 15.13
N LEU A 94 5.84 3.50 14.22
CA LEU A 94 4.48 4.01 14.14
C LEU A 94 3.69 3.49 15.35
N LYS A 95 3.04 4.41 16.08
CA LYS A 95 2.20 4.08 17.26
C LYS A 95 0.72 4.34 17.01
N ASN A 96 0.35 4.90 15.88
CA ASN A 96 -1.02 5.29 15.56
C ASN A 96 -1.54 4.48 14.36
N PRO A 97 -2.84 4.35 14.21
CA PRO A 97 -3.43 3.74 13.03
C PRO A 97 -2.90 4.37 11.74
N HIS A 98 -2.65 3.54 10.75
CA HIS A 98 -2.10 3.98 9.46
C HIS A 98 -2.77 3.26 8.30
N ILE A 99 -2.79 3.93 7.15
CA ILE A 99 -3.21 3.30 5.90
C ILE A 99 -1.98 2.77 5.16
N LEU A 100 -2.08 1.55 4.69
CA LEU A 100 -1.13 0.89 3.81
C LEU A 100 -1.70 0.87 2.39
N VAL A 101 -0.88 1.24 1.41
CA VAL A 101 -1.23 1.22 -0.01
C VAL A 101 -0.09 0.59 -0.80
N ASP A 102 -0.39 -0.39 -1.64
CA ASP A 102 0.58 -0.92 -2.60
C ASP A 102 0.87 0.13 -3.69
N GLY A 103 2.15 0.32 -4.01
CA GLY A 103 2.61 1.43 -4.87
C GLY A 103 2.19 1.33 -6.33
N ASP A 104 1.62 0.21 -6.77
CA ASP A 104 1.10 -0.01 -8.11
C ASP A 104 -0.44 0.02 -8.18
N LEU A 105 -1.12 0.41 -7.09
CA LEU A 105 -2.56 0.43 -6.99
C LEU A 105 -3.15 1.77 -7.49
N LEU A 106 -4.11 1.68 -8.41
CA LEU A 106 -4.99 2.79 -8.80
C LEU A 106 -6.33 2.66 -8.10
N ILE A 107 -6.69 3.65 -7.30
CA ILE A 107 -7.91 3.65 -6.51
C ILE A 107 -8.81 4.80 -6.95
N ASN A 108 -10.09 4.52 -7.18
CA ASN A 108 -11.08 5.58 -7.38
C ASN A 108 -11.20 6.43 -6.10
N LYS A 109 -11.23 7.76 -6.24
CA LYS A 109 -11.28 8.69 -5.09
C LYS A 109 -12.48 8.45 -4.18
N LYS A 110 -13.66 8.19 -4.76
CA LYS A 110 -14.87 7.93 -3.96
C LYS A 110 -14.70 6.66 -3.13
N SER A 111 -14.27 5.56 -3.76
CA SER A 111 -14.03 4.29 -3.06
C SER A 111 -12.95 4.40 -2.00
N PHE A 112 -11.91 5.19 -2.23
CA PHE A 112 -10.86 5.47 -1.24
C PHE A 112 -11.43 6.18 0.00
N LEU A 113 -12.25 7.21 -0.19
CA LEU A 113 -12.86 7.94 0.92
C LEU A 113 -13.85 7.06 1.70
N GLU A 114 -14.70 6.30 1.00
CA GLU A 114 -15.62 5.35 1.62
C GLU A 114 -14.86 4.29 2.44
N PHE A 115 -13.72 3.81 1.94
CA PHE A 115 -12.87 2.85 2.65
C PHE A 115 -12.30 3.44 3.94
N ILE A 116 -11.75 4.66 3.90
CA ILE A 116 -11.21 5.33 5.10
C ILE A 116 -12.33 5.62 6.10
N ASP A 117 -13.49 6.09 5.65
CA ASP A 117 -14.61 6.43 6.52
C ASP A 117 -15.21 5.19 7.21
N SER A 118 -15.03 4.01 6.61
CA SER A 118 -15.45 2.72 7.21
C SER A 118 -14.52 2.24 8.34
N PHE A 119 -13.35 2.85 8.51
CA PHE A 119 -12.39 2.46 9.53
C PHE A 119 -12.78 3.01 10.90
N ASP A 120 -13.03 2.12 11.86
CA ASP A 120 -13.48 2.45 13.21
C ASP A 120 -12.35 2.81 14.21
N GLY A 121 -11.09 2.69 13.79
CA GLY A 121 -9.90 2.92 14.62
C GLY A 121 -9.61 1.82 15.64
N LYS A 122 -10.43 0.77 15.74
CA LYS A 122 -10.29 -0.33 16.72
C LYS A 122 -9.81 -1.61 16.07
N ASN A 123 -10.40 -1.96 14.94
CA ASN A 123 -10.08 -3.16 14.20
C ASN A 123 -9.35 -2.80 12.91
N SER A 124 -8.44 -3.66 12.45
CA SER A 124 -7.85 -3.45 11.12
C SER A 124 -8.89 -3.71 10.04
N LEU A 125 -8.90 -2.85 9.01
CA LEU A 125 -9.76 -2.96 7.84
C LEU A 125 -8.91 -3.36 6.64
N VAL A 126 -9.28 -4.44 5.96
CA VAL A 126 -8.54 -4.97 4.82
C VAL A 126 -9.38 -4.85 3.56
N GLY A 127 -8.82 -4.24 2.53
CA GLY A 127 -9.44 -4.21 1.21
C GLY A 127 -9.26 -5.55 0.49
N VAL A 128 -10.36 -6.10 0.00
CA VAL A 128 -10.36 -7.33 -0.80
C VAL A 128 -11.12 -7.12 -2.10
N THR A 129 -10.77 -7.92 -3.10
CA THR A 129 -11.51 -8.02 -4.37
C THR A 129 -11.79 -9.47 -4.69
N ASN A 130 -12.70 -9.74 -5.64
CA ASN A 130 -12.91 -11.10 -6.10
C ASN A 130 -11.62 -11.64 -6.72
N SER A 131 -11.27 -12.87 -6.37
CA SER A 131 -10.07 -13.52 -6.88
C SER A 131 -10.14 -13.67 -8.40
N SER A 132 -9.13 -13.17 -9.09
CA SER A 132 -9.04 -13.13 -10.55
C SER A 132 -7.72 -13.64 -11.11
N THR A 133 -6.71 -13.81 -10.25
CA THR A 133 -5.35 -14.21 -10.68
C THR A 133 -4.88 -15.47 -9.95
N ASP A 134 -4.03 -16.26 -10.61
CA ASP A 134 -3.41 -17.45 -10.01
C ASP A 134 -2.22 -17.11 -9.10
N ASP A 135 -1.77 -15.85 -9.10
CA ASP A 135 -0.61 -15.35 -8.34
C ASP A 135 -1.05 -14.38 -7.24
N ALA A 136 -2.27 -14.51 -6.81
CA ALA A 136 -2.87 -13.67 -5.79
C ALA A 136 -2.33 -13.97 -4.38
N VAL A 137 -2.45 -13.00 -3.50
CA VAL A 137 -2.51 -13.24 -2.07
C VAL A 137 -3.98 -13.45 -1.73
N TYR A 138 -4.38 -14.70 -1.53
CA TYR A 138 -5.74 -15.05 -1.22
C TYR A 138 -6.09 -14.67 0.21
N VAL A 139 -7.33 -14.20 0.40
CA VAL A 139 -7.86 -13.79 1.69
C VAL A 139 -9.08 -14.63 2.01
N GLU A 140 -9.03 -15.36 3.11
CA GLU A 140 -10.18 -16.12 3.63
C GLU A 140 -10.86 -15.26 4.68
N ILE A 141 -12.20 -15.18 4.59
CA ILE A 141 -13.03 -14.46 5.56
C ILE A 141 -14.11 -15.40 6.10
N ASP A 142 -14.48 -15.21 7.35
CA ASP A 142 -15.58 -15.93 7.99
C ASP A 142 -16.96 -15.30 7.65
N ASP A 143 -18.02 -15.89 8.20
CA ASP A 143 -19.41 -15.44 8.05
C ASP A 143 -19.72 -14.09 8.73
N LYS A 144 -18.73 -13.51 9.44
CA LYS A 144 -18.78 -12.19 10.11
C LYS A 144 -17.85 -11.17 9.46
N ASP A 145 -17.42 -11.43 8.23
CA ASP A 145 -16.47 -10.59 7.48
C ASP A 145 -15.11 -10.42 8.16
N LYS A 146 -14.71 -11.35 9.05
CA LYS A 146 -13.37 -11.32 9.65
C LYS A 146 -12.39 -12.09 8.78
N VAL A 147 -11.24 -11.50 8.55
CA VAL A 147 -10.12 -12.19 7.93
C VAL A 147 -9.59 -13.26 8.87
N ILE A 148 -9.57 -14.50 8.40
CA ILE A 148 -9.08 -15.67 9.13
C ILE A 148 -7.75 -16.19 8.57
N ASN A 149 -7.44 -15.89 7.31
CA ASN A 149 -6.19 -16.32 6.70
C ASN A 149 -5.76 -15.43 5.52
N PHE A 150 -4.44 -15.29 5.37
CA PHE A 150 -3.77 -14.76 4.18
C PHE A 150 -2.81 -15.82 3.66
N ASN A 151 -2.95 -16.26 2.41
CA ASN A 151 -2.06 -17.27 1.84
C ASN A 151 -1.93 -17.15 0.32
N ARG A 152 -0.96 -17.86 -0.26
CA ARG A 152 -0.74 -17.95 -1.71
C ARG A 152 -1.02 -19.35 -2.28
N ASN A 153 -1.28 -20.32 -1.44
CA ASN A 153 -1.32 -21.74 -1.82
C ASN A 153 -2.74 -22.30 -1.92
N VAL A 154 -3.66 -21.71 -1.15
CA VAL A 154 -5.06 -22.15 -1.11
C VAL A 154 -5.92 -21.08 -1.73
N LYS A 155 -6.52 -21.36 -2.88
CA LYS A 155 -7.42 -20.43 -3.58
C LYS A 155 -8.61 -20.10 -2.69
N SER A 156 -8.95 -18.82 -2.61
CA SER A 156 -10.13 -18.30 -1.92
C SER A 156 -10.98 -17.47 -2.90
N LYS A 157 -12.20 -17.18 -2.49
CA LYS A 157 -13.11 -16.28 -3.22
C LYS A 157 -12.54 -14.87 -3.36
N TYR A 158 -11.73 -14.45 -2.39
CA TYR A 158 -11.18 -13.10 -2.33
C TYR A 158 -9.66 -13.10 -2.40
N GLU A 159 -9.12 -12.00 -2.95
CA GLU A 159 -7.70 -11.69 -2.95
C GLU A 159 -7.44 -10.30 -2.36
N TRP A 160 -6.24 -10.08 -1.87
CA TRP A 160 -5.74 -8.80 -1.38
C TRP A 160 -5.80 -7.74 -2.47
N SER A 161 -6.45 -6.62 -2.20
CA SER A 161 -6.63 -5.53 -3.17
C SER A 161 -5.54 -4.46 -3.14
N GLY A 162 -4.56 -4.57 -2.25
CA GLY A 162 -3.46 -3.60 -2.16
C GLY A 162 -3.70 -2.43 -1.19
N ILE A 163 -4.74 -2.48 -0.34
CA ILE A 163 -5.04 -1.42 0.63
C ILE A 163 -5.52 -1.98 1.96
N ALA A 164 -5.03 -1.41 3.07
CA ALA A 164 -5.55 -1.69 4.42
C ALA A 164 -5.43 -0.47 5.32
N CYS A 165 -6.36 -0.34 6.28
CA CYS A 165 -6.18 0.48 7.46
C CYS A 165 -5.80 -0.43 8.61
N LEU A 166 -4.62 -0.22 9.18
CA LEU A 166 -4.05 -1.07 10.22
C LEU A 166 -4.06 -0.34 11.56
N ASN A 167 -4.47 -1.06 12.61
CA ASN A 167 -4.31 -0.61 13.99
C ASN A 167 -2.99 -1.18 14.54
N ASN A 168 -2.31 -0.42 15.39
CA ASN A 168 -0.97 -0.75 15.90
C ASN A 168 -0.85 -2.01 16.77
N ILE A 169 -1.95 -2.64 17.11
CA ILE A 169 -1.95 -3.85 17.95
C ILE A 169 -1.39 -5.08 17.21
N ILE A 170 -1.07 -4.96 15.90
CA ILE A 170 -0.76 -6.10 15.03
C ILE A 170 0.71 -6.12 14.55
N VAL A 171 1.58 -5.23 15.01
CA VAL A 171 2.96 -5.08 14.50
C VAL A 171 4.02 -5.50 15.52
N ASP A 172 3.72 -6.47 16.37
CA ASP A 172 4.72 -7.16 17.20
C ASP A 172 5.17 -8.49 16.57
#